data_ce9195dce92b1f19e6e6457d9eeb8bb8
#
_entry.id   ce9195dce92b1f19e6e6457d9eeb8bb8
#
_cell.length_a   1.000
_cell.length_b   1.000
_cell.length_c   1.000
_cell.angle_alpha   90.00
_cell.angle_beta   90.00
_cell.angle_gamma   90.00
#
_symmetry.space_group_name_H-M   'P 1'
#
loop_
_entity.id
_entity.type
_entity.pdbx_description
1 polymer ?
#
loop_
_entity_poly.entity_id
_entity_poly.type
_entity_poly.pdbx_seq_one_letter_code
_entity_poly.pdbx_strand_id
1 'polypeptide(L)'
;IYAIDKDLFFKNYSSPEFGSLSHLDKEKMKEIFSQRGGDPTLAGKIDPLDCLVWMAKRENEPGWPSVHGVGRPGWHIECTAIALKYLAPDESGETCIDIQGGGSDLIFPHHEMCAAQAQVLTGKDLASTYVHAAMIGLDGEKMSKSKGNLVFVSKLINSGTDPMVIRFALMSQHYRLDRMWTDELLEEGKKRVANIRKALSAPSVAPTKPVIEKIILALSGDLNTPMALAELDKWALDSLNEVSGGEAKELSTALDALLGLAL
;
A
#
# COMPACT_ATOMS: atom_id res chain seq x y z
N ILE A 1 2.19 29.26 3.42
CA ILE A 1 2.42 28.91 4.85
C ILE A 1 2.08 30.13 5.69
N TYR A 2 1.52 29.93 6.90
CA TYR A 2 1.23 30.95 7.89
C TYR A 2 1.40 30.40 9.31
N ALA A 3 1.51 31.28 10.29
CA ALA A 3 1.71 30.91 11.69
C ALA A 3 0.40 30.99 12.48
N ILE A 4 0.19 30.06 13.39
CA ILE A 4 -0.72 30.17 14.52
C ILE A 4 0.15 29.98 15.76
N ASP A 5 0.27 31.00 16.58
CA ASP A 5 1.25 31.08 17.68
C ASP A 5 2.68 30.80 17.18
N LYS A 6 3.24 29.66 17.55
CA LYS A 6 4.60 29.23 17.15
C LYS A 6 4.61 28.07 16.14
N ASP A 7 3.43 27.59 15.76
CA ASP A 7 3.28 26.50 14.80
C ASP A 7 3.03 27.03 13.39
N LEU A 8 3.52 26.32 12.37
CA LEU A 8 3.34 26.72 10.99
C LEU A 8 2.36 25.78 10.28
N PHE A 9 1.46 26.36 9.51
CA PHE A 9 0.43 25.66 8.77
C PHE A 9 0.56 25.91 7.28
N PHE A 10 0.28 24.88 6.49
CA PHE A 10 0.20 24.93 5.03
C PHE A 10 -1.24 25.18 4.61
N LYS A 11 -1.43 26.13 3.69
CA LYS A 11 -2.72 26.38 3.06
C LYS A 11 -2.97 25.32 1.99
N ASN A 12 -3.73 24.29 2.29
CA ASN A 12 -3.94 23.19 1.35
C ASN A 12 -4.55 23.66 0.03
N TYR A 13 -5.49 24.58 0.06
CA TYR A 13 -6.08 25.17 -1.15
C TYR A 13 -5.18 26.18 -1.89
N SER A 14 -3.89 26.29 -1.53
CA SER A 14 -2.90 26.93 -2.40
C SER A 14 -2.47 26.02 -3.56
N SER A 15 -2.71 24.70 -3.44
CA SER A 15 -2.69 23.77 -4.57
C SER A 15 -4.07 23.72 -5.22
N PRO A 16 -4.22 24.04 -6.52
CA PRO A 16 -5.50 23.97 -7.21
C PRO A 16 -6.06 22.55 -7.31
N GLU A 17 -5.19 21.55 -7.24
CA GLU A 17 -5.54 20.14 -7.35
C GLU A 17 -5.90 19.49 -5.99
N PHE A 18 -5.89 20.26 -4.89
CA PHE A 18 -6.25 19.71 -3.58
C PHE A 18 -7.69 19.18 -3.55
N GLY A 19 -7.86 17.90 -3.26
CA GLY A 19 -9.12 17.16 -3.30
C GLY A 19 -9.26 16.23 -4.51
N SER A 20 -8.39 16.37 -5.51
CA SER A 20 -8.45 15.57 -6.74
C SER A 20 -8.04 14.11 -6.55
N LEU A 21 -7.18 13.82 -5.58
CA LEU A 21 -6.72 12.45 -5.30
C LEU A 21 -7.75 11.63 -4.52
N SER A 22 -8.32 12.22 -3.50
CA SER A 22 -9.27 11.52 -2.62
C SER A 22 -10.70 11.49 -3.16
N HIS A 23 -11.07 12.45 -4.01
CA HIS A 23 -12.43 12.65 -4.52
C HIS A 23 -13.50 12.76 -3.40
N LEU A 24 -13.10 13.23 -2.22
CA LEU A 24 -13.99 13.40 -1.08
C LEU A 24 -14.60 14.80 -1.09
N ASP A 25 -15.85 14.92 -0.63
CA ASP A 25 -16.42 16.22 -0.31
C ASP A 25 -15.78 16.83 0.96
N LYS A 26 -15.92 18.14 1.12
CA LYS A 26 -15.24 18.89 2.19
C LYS A 26 -15.69 18.46 3.59
N GLU A 27 -16.94 18.09 3.78
CA GLU A 27 -17.44 17.67 5.09
C GLU A 27 -16.87 16.29 5.46
N LYS A 28 -16.79 15.38 4.52
CA LYS A 28 -16.15 14.07 4.73
C LYS A 28 -14.65 14.21 4.97
N MET A 29 -13.98 15.13 4.26
CA MET A 29 -12.58 15.46 4.53
C MET A 29 -12.38 15.95 5.96
N LYS A 30 -13.22 16.84 6.50
CA LYS A 30 -13.11 17.34 7.87
C LYS A 30 -13.29 16.21 8.90
N GLU A 31 -14.29 15.35 8.69
CA GLU A 31 -14.55 14.21 9.56
C GLU A 31 -13.30 13.30 9.63
N ILE A 32 -12.78 12.86 8.47
CA ILE A 32 -11.63 11.98 8.39
C ILE A 32 -10.36 12.66 8.93
N PHE A 33 -10.17 13.95 8.63
CA PHE A 33 -9.03 14.72 9.12
C PHE A 33 -8.97 14.74 10.65
N SER A 34 -10.12 14.98 11.30
CA SER A 34 -10.24 14.93 12.76
C SER A 34 -9.91 13.54 13.33
N GLN A 35 -10.42 12.46 12.70
CA GLN A 35 -10.17 11.09 13.13
C GLN A 35 -8.71 10.65 12.98
N ARG A 36 -7.95 11.33 12.11
CA ARG A 36 -6.56 11.00 11.75
C ARG A 36 -5.53 11.99 12.27
N GLY A 37 -5.85 12.68 13.37
CA GLY A 37 -4.91 13.54 14.10
C GLY A 37 -4.85 14.98 13.64
N GLY A 38 -5.70 15.39 12.70
CA GLY A 38 -5.90 16.79 12.36
C GLY A 38 -6.88 17.46 13.32
N ASP A 39 -6.82 18.77 13.42
CA ASP A 39 -7.78 19.57 14.18
C ASP A 39 -8.46 20.59 13.26
N PRO A 40 -9.65 20.28 12.72
CA PRO A 40 -10.39 21.21 11.87
C PRO A 40 -11.01 22.39 12.65
N THR A 41 -11.01 22.32 13.98
CA THR A 41 -11.63 23.34 14.86
C THR A 41 -10.61 24.30 15.47
N LEU A 42 -9.31 24.09 15.24
CA LEU A 42 -8.26 24.93 15.78
C LEU A 42 -8.47 26.39 15.38
N ALA A 43 -8.61 27.26 16.40
CA ALA A 43 -8.76 28.68 16.18
C ALA A 43 -7.56 29.30 15.44
N GLY A 44 -7.82 30.21 14.52
CA GLY A 44 -6.78 30.85 13.71
C GLY A 44 -6.46 30.15 12.39
N LYS A 45 -6.97 28.96 12.13
CA LYS A 45 -6.86 28.36 10.79
C LYS A 45 -7.61 29.16 9.73
N ILE A 46 -6.98 29.32 8.57
CA ILE A 46 -7.59 29.97 7.40
C ILE A 46 -8.62 29.03 6.77
N ASP A 47 -8.27 27.74 6.63
CA ASP A 47 -9.20 26.67 6.26
C ASP A 47 -9.10 25.53 7.29
N PRO A 48 -10.21 24.92 7.70
CA PRO A 48 -10.22 23.78 8.65
C PRO A 48 -9.28 22.64 8.28
N LEU A 49 -9.03 22.43 6.99
CA LEU A 49 -8.18 21.36 6.48
C LEU A 49 -6.70 21.72 6.40
N ASP A 50 -6.32 22.99 6.68
CA ASP A 50 -4.90 23.36 6.65
C ASP A 50 -4.08 22.50 7.59
N CYS A 51 -2.99 21.93 7.06
CA CYS A 51 -2.20 20.95 7.79
C CYS A 51 -0.93 21.55 8.42
N LEU A 52 -0.49 20.95 9.52
CA LEU A 52 0.71 21.33 10.22
C LEU A 52 1.96 21.04 9.36
N VAL A 53 2.84 22.04 9.23
CA VAL A 53 4.15 21.93 8.55
C VAL A 53 5.28 21.86 9.57
N TRP A 54 5.24 22.72 10.59
CA TRP A 54 6.25 22.78 11.64
C TRP A 54 5.58 22.99 12.98
N MET A 55 5.85 22.08 13.92
CA MET A 55 5.39 22.18 15.31
C MET A 55 6.54 22.69 16.17
N ALA A 56 6.35 23.80 16.83
CA ALA A 56 7.31 24.27 17.83
C ALA A 56 7.48 23.22 18.94
N LYS A 57 8.70 23.05 19.44
CA LYS A 57 9.01 22.06 20.46
C LYS A 57 8.08 22.14 21.66
N ARG A 58 7.50 21.03 22.06
CA ARG A 58 6.74 20.85 23.30
C ARG A 58 7.63 20.24 24.37
N GLU A 59 7.20 20.35 25.63
CA GLU A 59 7.85 19.70 26.75
C GLU A 59 7.85 18.19 26.57
N ASN A 60 8.98 17.55 26.86
CA ASN A 60 9.18 16.08 26.73
C ASN A 60 9.09 15.51 25.30
N GLU A 61 9.13 16.35 24.26
CA GLU A 61 9.22 15.91 22.87
C GLU A 61 10.60 16.20 22.26
N PRO A 62 11.06 15.39 21.29
CA PRO A 62 12.24 15.72 20.51
C PRO A 62 12.00 16.98 19.67
N GLY A 63 13.06 17.70 19.34
CA GLY A 63 12.98 18.85 18.45
C GLY A 63 14.33 19.18 17.86
N TRP A 64 14.31 19.70 16.64
CA TRP A 64 15.48 20.06 15.86
C TRP A 64 15.54 21.56 15.61
N PRO A 65 16.73 22.16 15.55
CA PRO A 65 16.84 23.59 15.22
C PRO A 65 16.44 23.85 13.77
N SER A 66 15.75 24.95 13.55
CA SER A 66 15.39 25.46 12.23
C SER A 66 15.38 26.98 12.22
N VAL A 67 15.18 27.58 11.04
CA VAL A 67 14.99 29.05 10.90
C VAL A 67 13.71 29.53 11.59
N HIS A 68 12.79 28.62 11.91
CA HIS A 68 11.54 28.90 12.62
C HIS A 68 11.60 28.56 14.12
N GLY A 69 12.81 28.34 14.65
CA GLY A 69 13.03 27.90 16.01
C GLY A 69 13.15 26.40 16.16
N VAL A 70 13.28 25.94 17.41
CA VAL A 70 13.37 24.50 17.72
C VAL A 70 11.98 23.87 17.62
N GLY A 71 11.85 22.78 16.86
CA GLY A 71 10.59 22.11 16.64
C GLY A 71 10.75 20.81 15.86
N ARG A 72 9.65 20.33 15.31
CA ARG A 72 9.62 19.14 14.44
C ARG A 72 8.69 19.34 13.25
N PRO A 73 8.94 18.66 12.12
CA PRO A 73 8.04 18.71 10.96
C PRO A 73 6.68 18.09 11.30
N GLY A 74 5.65 18.55 10.58
CA GLY A 74 4.39 17.83 10.49
C GLY A 74 4.55 16.53 9.68
N TRP A 75 3.70 15.56 9.93
CA TRP A 75 3.80 14.23 9.29
C TRP A 75 3.80 14.29 7.75
N HIS A 76 2.95 15.12 7.15
CA HIS A 76 2.83 15.16 5.70
C HIS A 76 4.06 15.78 5.04
N ILE A 77 4.53 16.93 5.54
CA ILE A 77 5.71 17.61 4.96
C ILE A 77 6.99 16.80 5.16
N GLU A 78 7.10 16.03 6.23
CA GLU A 78 8.23 15.13 6.45
C GLU A 78 8.33 14.12 5.31
N CYS A 79 7.24 13.41 5.00
CA CYS A 79 7.21 12.43 3.91
C CYS A 79 7.39 13.09 2.54
N THR A 80 6.78 14.26 2.30
CA THR A 80 6.98 15.03 1.07
C THR A 80 8.44 15.39 0.86
N ALA A 81 9.10 15.93 1.89
CA ALA A 81 10.51 16.31 1.81
C ALA A 81 11.44 15.11 1.57
N ILE A 82 11.16 13.98 2.23
CA ILE A 82 11.92 12.73 2.05
C ILE A 82 11.75 12.21 0.61
N ALA A 83 10.51 12.15 0.10
CA ALA A 83 10.24 11.70 -1.26
C ALA A 83 10.94 12.58 -2.29
N LEU A 84 10.80 13.90 -2.21
CA LEU A 84 11.44 14.83 -3.13
C LEU A 84 12.97 14.76 -3.08
N LYS A 85 13.54 14.61 -1.89
CA LYS A 85 15.00 14.56 -1.72
C LYS A 85 15.64 13.29 -2.24
N TYR A 86 14.99 12.14 -2.05
CA TYR A 86 15.64 10.84 -2.29
C TYR A 86 15.10 10.08 -3.49
N LEU A 87 13.89 10.39 -3.96
CA LEU A 87 13.22 9.66 -5.04
C LEU A 87 12.98 10.52 -6.30
N ALA A 88 13.01 11.86 -6.19
CA ALA A 88 12.92 12.72 -7.36
C ALA A 88 14.32 12.87 -7.98
N PRO A 89 14.63 12.17 -9.09
CA PRO A 89 16.01 12.05 -9.57
C PRO A 89 16.54 13.35 -10.22
N ASP A 90 15.67 14.13 -10.83
CA ASP A 90 16.02 15.40 -11.47
C ASP A 90 14.77 16.28 -11.70
N GLU A 91 14.99 17.47 -12.24
CA GLU A 91 13.93 18.43 -12.54
C GLU A 91 13.27 18.20 -13.92
N SER A 92 13.71 17.21 -14.71
CA SER A 92 13.30 17.01 -16.09
C SER A 92 11.97 16.29 -16.27
N GLY A 93 11.53 15.49 -15.27
CA GLY A 93 10.28 14.74 -15.32
C GLY A 93 9.03 15.61 -15.23
N GLU A 94 7.89 15.13 -15.75
CA GLU A 94 6.58 15.76 -15.62
C GLU A 94 6.03 15.64 -14.20
N THR A 95 6.42 14.59 -13.47
CA THR A 95 6.09 14.30 -12.06
C THR A 95 7.35 14.15 -11.24
N CYS A 96 7.25 14.24 -9.91
CA CYS A 96 8.40 14.09 -9.02
C CYS A 96 8.86 12.64 -8.88
N ILE A 97 7.90 11.71 -8.79
CA ILE A 97 8.15 10.26 -8.67
C ILE A 97 7.18 9.48 -9.57
N ASP A 98 7.48 8.22 -9.87
CA ASP A 98 6.62 7.40 -10.73
C ASP A 98 5.40 6.88 -9.99
N ILE A 99 5.58 6.30 -8.80
CA ILE A 99 4.52 5.62 -8.05
C ILE A 99 4.53 6.03 -6.58
N GLN A 100 3.36 6.43 -6.08
CA GLN A 100 3.08 6.58 -4.66
C GLN A 100 2.16 5.44 -4.20
N GLY A 101 2.67 4.55 -3.36
CA GLY A 101 1.90 3.41 -2.82
C GLY A 101 1.57 3.55 -1.34
N GLY A 102 0.47 2.93 -0.89
CA GLY A 102 0.10 2.90 0.53
C GLY A 102 -1.19 2.13 0.83
N GLY A 103 -1.62 2.14 2.08
CA GLY A 103 -2.94 1.68 2.46
C GLY A 103 -4.03 2.67 2.05
N SER A 104 -5.25 2.20 1.88
CA SER A 104 -6.39 3.06 1.53
C SER A 104 -6.67 4.14 2.58
N ASP A 105 -6.21 3.92 3.81
CA ASP A 105 -6.29 4.92 4.87
C ASP A 105 -5.31 6.09 4.71
N LEU A 106 -4.30 5.97 3.84
CA LEU A 106 -3.37 7.05 3.51
C LEU A 106 -3.85 7.95 2.37
N ILE A 107 -4.87 7.56 1.59
CA ILE A 107 -5.40 8.39 0.51
C ILE A 107 -5.64 9.80 1.03
N PHE A 108 -6.43 9.91 2.11
CA PHE A 108 -6.69 11.16 2.80
C PHE A 108 -6.53 10.99 4.32
N PRO A 109 -5.88 11.92 5.05
CA PRO A 109 -5.34 13.18 4.54
C PRO A 109 -3.92 13.07 3.93
N HIS A 110 -3.18 11.97 4.19
CA HIS A 110 -1.73 11.93 4.04
C HIS A 110 -1.26 12.15 2.60
N HIS A 111 -1.68 11.30 1.66
CA HIS A 111 -1.23 11.40 0.25
C HIS A 111 -1.80 12.64 -0.44
N GLU A 112 -3.04 13.02 -0.14
CA GLU A 112 -3.63 14.26 -0.65
C GLU A 112 -2.81 15.49 -0.24
N MET A 113 -2.43 15.57 1.03
CA MET A 113 -1.66 16.70 1.56
C MET A 113 -0.20 16.68 1.07
N CYS A 114 0.41 15.49 0.95
CA CYS A 114 1.74 15.36 0.34
C CYS A 114 1.74 15.81 -1.12
N ALA A 115 0.73 15.44 -1.89
CA ALA A 115 0.56 15.85 -3.28
C ALA A 115 0.44 17.37 -3.40
N ALA A 116 -0.44 17.99 -2.59
CA ALA A 116 -0.61 19.44 -2.56
C ALA A 116 0.67 20.20 -2.18
N GLN A 117 1.42 19.70 -1.19
CA GLN A 117 2.68 20.29 -0.77
C GLN A 117 3.76 20.18 -1.86
N ALA A 118 3.88 19.02 -2.50
CA ALA A 118 4.83 18.83 -3.59
C ALA A 118 4.51 19.75 -4.78
N GLN A 119 3.24 19.85 -5.17
CA GLN A 119 2.81 20.70 -6.28
C GLN A 119 3.13 22.17 -6.03
N VAL A 120 2.89 22.68 -4.81
CA VAL A 120 3.23 24.08 -4.47
C VAL A 120 4.74 24.29 -4.42
N LEU A 121 5.52 23.29 -4.01
CA LEU A 121 6.99 23.40 -3.93
C LEU A 121 7.67 23.33 -5.30
N THR A 122 7.19 22.45 -6.17
CA THR A 122 7.90 22.06 -7.40
C THR A 122 7.20 22.53 -8.68
N GLY A 123 5.92 22.87 -8.59
CA GLY A 123 5.07 23.12 -9.76
C GLY A 123 4.64 21.85 -10.50
N LYS A 124 4.94 20.66 -9.95
CA LYS A 124 4.66 19.35 -10.56
C LYS A 124 3.83 18.49 -9.62
N ASP A 125 3.14 17.51 -10.18
CA ASP A 125 2.49 16.48 -9.38
C ASP A 125 3.52 15.62 -8.66
N LEU A 126 3.18 15.16 -7.43
CA LEU A 126 4.07 14.33 -6.64
C LEU A 126 4.34 13.00 -7.34
N ALA A 127 3.31 12.33 -7.81
CA ALA A 127 3.44 11.02 -8.46
C ALA A 127 2.58 10.90 -9.71
N SER A 128 3.07 10.16 -10.70
CA SER A 128 2.30 9.87 -11.91
C SER A 128 1.19 8.83 -11.66
N THR A 129 1.38 7.95 -10.68
CA THR A 129 0.42 6.90 -10.34
C THR A 129 0.30 6.72 -8.84
N TYR A 130 -0.94 6.60 -8.35
CA TYR A 130 -1.24 6.28 -6.96
C TYR A 130 -1.85 4.89 -6.85
N VAL A 131 -1.28 4.03 -5.99
CA VAL A 131 -1.76 2.66 -5.76
C VAL A 131 -2.06 2.48 -4.28
N HIS A 132 -3.32 2.17 -3.95
CA HIS A 132 -3.74 1.99 -2.57
C HIS A 132 -4.31 0.59 -2.33
N ALA A 133 -3.71 -0.12 -1.37
CA ALA A 133 -4.22 -1.41 -0.93
C ALA A 133 -5.31 -1.22 0.13
N ALA A 134 -6.38 -1.97 0.00
CA ALA A 134 -7.44 -2.03 0.99
C ALA A 134 -6.95 -2.66 2.31
N MET A 135 -7.72 -2.50 3.37
CA MET A 135 -7.33 -2.89 4.71
C MET A 135 -7.55 -4.38 4.97
N ILE A 136 -6.68 -4.95 5.79
CA ILE A 136 -6.85 -6.30 6.33
C ILE A 136 -7.21 -6.16 7.81
N GLY A 137 -8.37 -6.69 8.18
CA GLY A 137 -8.85 -6.74 9.56
C GLY A 137 -8.65 -8.11 10.20
N LEU A 138 -8.99 -8.21 11.47
CA LEU A 138 -9.05 -9.44 12.25
C LEU A 138 -10.33 -9.41 13.10
N ASP A 139 -11.07 -10.52 13.13
CA ASP A 139 -12.27 -10.69 13.94
C ASP A 139 -13.34 -9.58 13.74
N GLY A 140 -13.52 -9.14 12.50
CA GLY A 140 -14.48 -8.10 12.14
C GLY A 140 -14.00 -6.67 12.40
N GLU A 141 -12.78 -6.48 12.88
CA GLU A 141 -12.23 -5.17 13.24
C GLU A 141 -10.94 -4.83 12.48
N LYS A 142 -10.67 -3.52 12.34
CA LYS A 142 -9.38 -3.03 11.84
C LYS A 142 -8.26 -3.44 12.80
N MET A 143 -7.17 -4.02 12.27
CA MET A 143 -5.96 -4.26 13.04
C MET A 143 -5.31 -2.93 13.46
N SER A 144 -4.96 -2.81 14.75
CA SER A 144 -4.24 -1.64 15.25
C SER A 144 -3.33 -1.99 16.44
N LYS A 145 -2.26 -1.22 16.62
CA LYS A 145 -1.34 -1.38 17.76
C LYS A 145 -2.06 -1.15 19.10
N SER A 146 -2.97 -0.18 19.15
CA SER A 146 -3.71 0.17 20.36
C SER A 146 -4.68 -0.92 20.82
N LYS A 147 -5.22 -1.72 19.89
CA LYS A 147 -6.10 -2.86 20.18
C LYS A 147 -5.31 -4.15 20.46
N GLY A 148 -4.03 -4.20 20.15
CA GLY A 148 -3.21 -5.40 20.32
C GLY A 148 -3.58 -6.57 19.41
N ASN A 149 -4.42 -6.36 18.40
CA ASN A 149 -4.96 -7.38 17.50
C ASN A 149 -4.17 -7.50 16.18
N LEU A 150 -2.86 -7.25 16.21
CA LEU A 150 -2.02 -7.35 15.00
C LEU A 150 -1.61 -8.79 14.73
N VAL A 151 -1.78 -9.24 13.50
CA VAL A 151 -1.16 -10.46 12.97
C VAL A 151 0.22 -10.11 12.43
N PHE A 152 1.26 -10.61 13.09
CA PHE A 152 2.64 -10.38 12.68
C PHE A 152 3.13 -11.52 11.80
N VAL A 153 3.62 -11.20 10.59
CA VAL A 153 4.23 -12.17 9.66
C VAL A 153 5.39 -12.91 10.36
N SER A 154 6.21 -12.22 11.15
CA SER A 154 7.30 -12.83 11.91
C SER A 154 6.83 -13.89 12.90
N LYS A 155 5.68 -13.68 13.57
CA LYS A 155 5.10 -14.69 14.46
C LYS A 155 4.62 -15.91 13.70
N LEU A 156 3.97 -15.73 12.55
CA LEU A 156 3.55 -16.84 11.69
C LEU A 156 4.74 -17.67 11.21
N ILE A 157 5.82 -17.02 10.78
CA ILE A 157 7.05 -17.72 10.36
C ILE A 157 7.68 -18.46 11.55
N ASN A 158 7.79 -17.82 12.71
CA ASN A 158 8.36 -18.43 13.91
C ASN A 158 7.54 -19.63 14.44
N SER A 159 6.22 -19.65 14.15
CA SER A 159 5.37 -20.82 14.44
C SER A 159 5.45 -21.94 13.40
N GLY A 160 6.34 -21.79 12.41
CA GLY A 160 6.56 -22.80 11.37
C GLY A 160 5.70 -22.65 10.11
N THR A 161 4.99 -21.52 9.98
CA THR A 161 4.23 -21.27 8.75
C THR A 161 5.17 -20.92 7.60
N ASP A 162 5.02 -21.60 6.48
CA ASP A 162 5.78 -21.36 5.25
C ASP A 162 5.47 -19.92 4.72
N PRO A 163 6.50 -19.09 4.47
CA PRO A 163 6.30 -17.75 3.91
C PRO A 163 5.52 -17.71 2.60
N MET A 164 5.65 -18.73 1.75
CA MET A 164 4.91 -18.82 0.49
C MET A 164 3.42 -19.03 0.71
N VAL A 165 3.04 -19.74 1.78
CA VAL A 165 1.63 -19.89 2.18
C VAL A 165 1.05 -18.54 2.64
N ILE A 166 1.78 -17.77 3.45
CA ILE A 166 1.35 -16.43 3.90
C ILE A 166 1.15 -15.53 2.68
N ARG A 167 2.11 -15.51 1.77
CA ARG A 167 2.04 -14.72 0.54
C ARG A 167 0.86 -15.11 -0.34
N PHE A 168 0.65 -16.41 -0.52
CA PHE A 168 -0.47 -16.95 -1.28
C PHE A 168 -1.82 -16.55 -0.68
N ALA A 169 -1.96 -16.68 0.65
CA ALA A 169 -3.16 -16.26 1.37
C ALA A 169 -3.44 -14.76 1.18
N LEU A 170 -2.42 -13.91 1.25
CA LEU A 170 -2.56 -12.47 1.00
C LEU A 170 -3.00 -12.15 -0.44
N MET A 171 -2.58 -12.92 -1.43
CA MET A 171 -2.94 -12.73 -2.83
C MET A 171 -4.27 -13.38 -3.24
N SER A 172 -4.92 -14.16 -2.35
CA SER A 172 -6.16 -14.87 -2.67
C SER A 172 -7.38 -13.97 -2.88
N GLN A 173 -7.28 -12.70 -2.48
CA GLN A 173 -8.27 -11.66 -2.75
C GLN A 173 -7.63 -10.45 -3.42
N HIS A 174 -8.44 -9.69 -4.15
CA HIS A 174 -7.96 -8.51 -4.85
C HIS A 174 -7.49 -7.45 -3.86
N TYR A 175 -6.35 -6.82 -4.12
CA TYR A 175 -5.74 -5.85 -3.20
C TYR A 175 -6.62 -4.62 -2.89
N ARG A 176 -7.58 -4.28 -3.75
CA ARG A 176 -8.53 -3.17 -3.55
C ARG A 176 -9.70 -3.52 -2.64
N LEU A 177 -9.85 -4.77 -2.21
CA LEU A 177 -10.98 -5.21 -1.38
C LEU A 177 -10.56 -5.35 0.08
N ASP A 178 -11.33 -4.70 0.97
CA ASP A 178 -11.20 -4.94 2.40
C ASP A 178 -11.49 -6.40 2.72
N ARG A 179 -10.69 -7.00 3.59
CA ARG A 179 -10.81 -8.41 3.95
C ARG A 179 -10.38 -8.68 5.37
N MET A 180 -10.79 -9.82 5.90
CA MET A 180 -10.36 -10.31 7.20
C MET A 180 -9.25 -11.36 7.04
N TRP A 181 -8.26 -11.28 7.90
CA TRP A 181 -7.36 -12.40 8.13
C TRP A 181 -8.07 -13.43 8.98
N THR A 182 -8.05 -14.70 8.56
CA THR A 182 -8.61 -15.82 9.33
C THR A 182 -7.68 -17.03 9.26
N ASP A 183 -7.82 -17.94 10.21
CA ASP A 183 -7.06 -19.20 10.20
C ASP A 183 -7.46 -20.07 9.01
N GLU A 184 -8.73 -20.04 8.60
CA GLU A 184 -9.23 -20.76 7.42
C GLU A 184 -8.54 -20.28 6.13
N LEU A 185 -8.31 -18.98 5.99
CA LEU A 185 -7.60 -18.41 4.86
C LEU A 185 -6.16 -18.98 4.77
N LEU A 186 -5.50 -19.12 5.91
CA LEU A 186 -4.16 -19.69 5.98
C LEU A 186 -4.15 -21.18 5.68
N GLU A 187 -5.09 -21.95 6.21
CA GLU A 187 -5.24 -23.39 5.95
C GLU A 187 -5.58 -23.67 4.49
N GLU A 188 -6.43 -22.87 3.87
CA GLU A 188 -6.71 -22.97 2.44
C GLU A 188 -5.45 -22.67 1.62
N GLY A 189 -4.70 -21.62 1.97
CA GLY A 189 -3.41 -21.32 1.35
C GLY A 189 -2.42 -22.48 1.44
N LYS A 190 -2.33 -23.17 2.59
CA LYS A 190 -1.49 -24.37 2.76
C LYS A 190 -1.85 -25.48 1.79
N LYS A 191 -3.14 -25.79 1.68
CA LYS A 191 -3.63 -26.84 0.76
C LYS A 191 -3.31 -26.51 -0.69
N ARG A 192 -3.58 -25.29 -1.11
CA ARG A 192 -3.35 -24.86 -2.49
C ARG A 192 -1.86 -24.85 -2.84
N VAL A 193 -1.00 -24.30 -2.00
CA VAL A 193 0.46 -24.32 -2.18
C VAL A 193 1.00 -25.76 -2.23
N ALA A 194 0.51 -26.66 -1.36
CA ALA A 194 0.91 -28.06 -1.38
C ALA A 194 0.53 -28.76 -2.69
N ASN A 195 -0.67 -28.50 -3.22
CA ASN A 195 -1.12 -29.05 -4.51
C ASN A 195 -0.26 -28.53 -5.67
N ILE A 196 0.06 -27.24 -5.70
CA ILE A 196 0.91 -26.65 -6.74
C ILE A 196 2.31 -27.25 -6.69
N ARG A 197 2.93 -27.36 -5.51
CA ARG A 197 4.25 -28.02 -5.34
C ARG A 197 4.23 -29.47 -5.78
N LYS A 198 3.16 -30.20 -5.46
CA LYS A 198 2.98 -31.58 -5.91
C LYS A 198 2.90 -31.65 -7.43
N ALA A 199 2.15 -30.75 -8.06
CA ALA A 199 2.07 -30.66 -9.52
C ALA A 199 3.42 -30.32 -10.16
N LEU A 200 4.14 -29.32 -9.62
CA LEU A 200 5.48 -28.95 -10.11
C LEU A 200 6.51 -30.08 -9.98
N SER A 201 6.32 -31.00 -9.03
CA SER A 201 7.19 -32.16 -8.81
C SER A 201 6.78 -33.39 -9.59
N ALA A 202 5.70 -33.34 -10.37
CA ALA A 202 5.23 -34.46 -11.16
C ALA A 202 6.21 -34.76 -12.32
N PRO A 203 6.34 -36.04 -12.74
CA PRO A 203 7.21 -36.45 -13.88
C PRO A 203 6.83 -35.77 -15.20
N SER A 204 5.58 -35.39 -15.35
CA SER A 204 5.02 -34.67 -16.49
C SER A 204 3.97 -33.68 -15.99
N VAL A 205 3.90 -32.50 -16.60
CA VAL A 205 2.99 -31.44 -16.19
C VAL A 205 2.20 -30.91 -17.39
N ALA A 206 1.04 -30.33 -17.12
CA ALA A 206 0.21 -29.68 -18.13
C ALA A 206 0.97 -28.52 -18.83
N PRO A 207 0.57 -28.11 -20.05
CA PRO A 207 1.22 -27.01 -20.78
C PRO A 207 1.38 -25.76 -19.93
N THR A 208 2.61 -25.23 -19.86
CA THR A 208 2.97 -24.11 -18.96
C THR A 208 2.79 -22.74 -19.63
N LYS A 209 3.06 -22.60 -20.92
CA LYS A 209 2.91 -21.33 -21.64
C LYS A 209 1.50 -20.73 -21.54
N PRO A 210 0.41 -21.48 -21.79
CA PRO A 210 -0.94 -20.92 -21.70
C PRO A 210 -1.31 -20.41 -20.30
N VAL A 211 -0.86 -21.08 -19.23
CA VAL A 211 -1.14 -20.60 -17.86
C VAL A 211 -0.30 -19.37 -17.51
N ILE A 212 0.96 -19.29 -17.96
CA ILE A 212 1.81 -18.10 -17.79
C ILE A 212 1.17 -16.88 -18.48
N GLU A 213 0.71 -17.05 -19.73
CA GLU A 213 0.01 -15.98 -20.48
C GLU A 213 -1.24 -15.49 -19.76
N LYS A 214 -2.02 -16.40 -19.19
CA LYS A 214 -3.22 -16.05 -18.42
C LYS A 214 -2.88 -15.35 -17.09
N ILE A 215 -1.82 -15.76 -16.41
CA ILE A 215 -1.31 -15.07 -15.21
C ILE A 215 -0.91 -13.63 -15.58
N ILE A 216 -0.14 -13.45 -16.65
CA ILE A 216 0.28 -12.13 -17.13
C ILE A 216 -0.96 -11.28 -17.46
N LEU A 217 -1.94 -11.82 -18.18
CA LEU A 217 -3.17 -11.12 -18.51
C LEU A 217 -3.95 -10.69 -17.27
N ALA A 218 -4.07 -11.58 -16.27
CA ALA A 218 -4.74 -11.28 -15.01
C ALA A 218 -4.02 -10.14 -14.24
N LEU A 219 -2.68 -10.19 -14.18
CA LEU A 219 -1.89 -9.15 -13.50
C LEU A 219 -1.89 -7.82 -14.26
N SER A 220 -1.95 -7.85 -15.61
CA SER A 220 -2.11 -6.63 -16.42
C SER A 220 -3.48 -5.98 -16.24
N GLY A 221 -4.48 -6.74 -15.76
CA GLY A 221 -5.81 -6.26 -15.43
C GLY A 221 -5.91 -5.84 -13.95
N ASP A 222 -5.19 -4.78 -13.57
CA ASP A 222 -5.21 -4.20 -12.21
C ASP A 222 -4.72 -5.18 -11.12
N LEU A 223 -3.63 -5.91 -11.40
CA LEU A 223 -3.03 -6.87 -10.48
C LEU A 223 -4.04 -7.90 -9.93
N ASN A 224 -4.89 -8.45 -10.79
CA ASN A 224 -5.92 -9.41 -10.41
C ASN A 224 -5.32 -10.76 -9.99
N THR A 225 -4.68 -10.77 -8.81
CA THR A 225 -4.05 -11.97 -8.25
C THR A 225 -5.04 -13.12 -7.99
N PRO A 226 -6.30 -12.90 -7.56
CA PRO A 226 -7.26 -14.00 -7.44
C PRO A 226 -7.47 -14.78 -8.74
N MET A 227 -7.58 -14.06 -9.87
CA MET A 227 -7.71 -14.69 -11.18
C MET A 227 -6.44 -15.43 -11.59
N ALA A 228 -5.26 -14.83 -11.35
CA ALA A 228 -3.98 -15.48 -11.60
C ALA A 228 -3.83 -16.78 -10.82
N LEU A 229 -4.19 -16.77 -9.52
CA LEU A 229 -4.14 -17.96 -8.66
C LEU A 229 -5.17 -19.03 -9.06
N ALA A 230 -6.35 -18.64 -9.55
CA ALA A 230 -7.35 -19.59 -10.05
C ALA A 230 -6.86 -20.33 -11.30
N GLU A 231 -6.19 -19.65 -12.23
CA GLU A 231 -5.58 -20.29 -13.40
C GLU A 231 -4.43 -21.24 -13.01
N LEU A 232 -3.66 -20.86 -11.97
CA LEU A 232 -2.61 -21.71 -11.42
C LEU A 232 -3.17 -22.97 -10.75
N ASP A 233 -4.25 -22.86 -9.97
CA ASP A 233 -4.91 -24.02 -9.37
C ASP A 233 -5.46 -24.98 -10.41
N LYS A 234 -6.05 -24.44 -11.48
CA LYS A 234 -6.54 -25.25 -12.60
C LYS A 234 -5.40 -26.01 -13.27
N TRP A 235 -4.28 -25.33 -13.54
CA TRP A 235 -3.09 -25.97 -14.10
C TRP A 235 -2.55 -27.08 -13.18
N ALA A 236 -2.53 -26.84 -11.87
CA ALA A 236 -2.07 -27.83 -10.90
C ALA A 236 -2.98 -29.06 -10.90
N LEU A 237 -4.30 -28.88 -10.97
CA LEU A 237 -5.27 -29.96 -11.07
C LEU A 237 -5.10 -30.75 -12.37
N ASP A 238 -4.96 -30.07 -13.52
CA ASP A 238 -4.75 -30.69 -14.82
C ASP A 238 -3.46 -31.54 -14.81
N SER A 239 -2.37 -31.04 -14.26
CA SER A 239 -1.09 -31.74 -14.11
C SER A 239 -1.22 -32.97 -13.21
N LEU A 240 -1.96 -32.91 -12.12
CA LEU A 240 -2.21 -34.05 -11.22
C LEU A 240 -3.16 -35.09 -11.83
N ASN A 241 -3.95 -34.71 -12.84
CA ASN A 241 -4.78 -35.59 -13.66
C ASN A 241 -4.09 -36.08 -14.95
N GLU A 242 -2.74 -36.13 -14.93
CA GLU A 242 -1.90 -36.69 -15.98
C GLU A 242 -1.93 -35.94 -17.33
N VAL A 243 -2.42 -34.69 -17.35
CA VAL A 243 -2.26 -33.83 -18.54
C VAL A 243 -0.78 -33.47 -18.68
N SER A 244 -0.23 -33.59 -19.89
CA SER A 244 1.20 -33.45 -20.16
C SER A 244 1.48 -32.39 -21.25
N GLY A 245 2.76 -32.02 -21.40
CA GLY A 245 3.24 -31.16 -22.49
C GLY A 245 3.85 -29.83 -22.05
N GLY A 246 4.07 -29.65 -20.74
CA GLY A 246 4.74 -28.49 -20.16
C GLY A 246 6.06 -28.81 -19.48
N GLU A 247 6.75 -27.73 -19.05
CA GLU A 247 8.00 -27.79 -18.29
C GLU A 247 7.84 -27.12 -16.94
N ALA A 248 7.88 -27.90 -15.85
CA ALA A 248 7.67 -27.40 -14.48
C ALA A 248 8.61 -26.24 -14.11
N LYS A 249 9.88 -26.31 -14.54
CA LYS A 249 10.88 -25.24 -14.28
C LYS A 249 10.51 -23.90 -14.92
N GLU A 250 9.96 -23.91 -16.13
CA GLU A 250 9.49 -22.68 -16.80
C GLU A 250 8.42 -21.99 -15.97
N LEU A 251 7.43 -22.74 -15.49
CA LEU A 251 6.35 -22.19 -14.65
C LEU A 251 6.87 -21.75 -13.28
N SER A 252 7.68 -22.55 -12.59
CA SER A 252 8.26 -22.17 -11.29
C SER A 252 9.03 -20.86 -11.38
N THR A 253 9.83 -20.66 -12.42
CA THR A 253 10.55 -19.39 -12.68
C THR A 253 9.57 -18.24 -12.91
N ALA A 254 8.51 -18.45 -13.68
CA ALA A 254 7.50 -17.44 -13.94
C ALA A 254 6.71 -17.08 -12.66
N LEU A 255 6.38 -18.05 -11.81
CA LEU A 255 5.68 -17.82 -10.54
C LEU A 255 6.52 -16.99 -9.56
N ASP A 256 7.82 -17.25 -9.48
CA ASP A 256 8.72 -16.44 -8.67
C ASP A 256 8.82 -15.01 -9.22
N ALA A 257 9.02 -14.84 -10.52
CA ALA A 257 9.16 -13.53 -11.16
C ALA A 257 7.87 -12.68 -11.10
N LEU A 258 6.70 -13.29 -11.35
CA LEU A 258 5.43 -12.57 -11.50
C LEU A 258 4.67 -12.42 -10.18
N LEU A 259 4.73 -13.41 -9.30
CA LEU A 259 3.96 -13.48 -8.06
C LEU A 259 4.85 -13.52 -6.81
N GLY A 260 6.17 -13.67 -6.96
CA GLY A 260 7.09 -13.89 -5.86
C GLY A 260 6.81 -15.21 -5.12
N LEU A 261 6.32 -16.21 -5.83
CA LEU A 261 6.05 -17.55 -5.31
C LEU A 261 7.19 -18.49 -5.69
N ALA A 262 8.18 -18.60 -4.82
CA ALA A 262 9.31 -19.53 -4.94
C ALA A 262 8.85 -20.94 -4.50
N LEU A 263 8.24 -21.69 -5.44
CA LEU A 263 7.62 -22.99 -5.20
C LEU A 263 8.40 -24.15 -5.83
#